data_94e4ec70b775dfd74e6b8504cca62fed
#
_entry.id   94e4ec70b775dfd74e6b8504cca62fed
#
_cell.length_a   1.000
_cell.length_b   1.000
_cell.length_c   1.000
_cell.angle_alpha   90.00
_cell.angle_beta   90.00
_cell.angle_gamma   90.00
#
_symmetry.space_group_name_H-M   'P 1'
#
loop_
_entity.id
_entity.type
_entity.pdbx_description
1 polymer ?
#
loop_
_entity_poly.entity_id
_entity_poly.type
_entity_poly.pdbx_seq_one_letter_code
_entity_poly.pdbx_strand_id
1 'polypeptide(L)'
;MRVSQIGAATLAASIPLATALAPGLEIALTLDRATQGISISSDGRKFLTQRYSTTDAPQAVELLSNGTTILYPDATWNSWTSNSTLDPKKAFVSIDGARIGPDGRFWIVDGGTTDTDRKLVNGSSKLVGVNLETNLVDKVYYLDNLTDTGSVIDDVRFNGNYAYLSDTAGALVIMDLTDGSGTRVLVGHSSALAWFPMAYNGSMVPGYGGGSSTLSVGLDQIEVSPDGVYLYYQPCNGGMYRIKTEYVNGALTNSSLAESLGNYAEPFALTPSTGGSTIDGDGNIYISDTNLLAIWKITPDGYSSILVQDDALVWTDLMWVDADKNLWLPASQMRPGANGLMADGPHNIFTYPIDAGPSPIDHA
;
A
#
# COMPACT_ATOMS: atom_id res chain seq x y z
N MET A 1 -33.62 -59.16 30.79
CA MET A 1 -33.85 -57.98 29.95
C MET A 1 -33.23 -56.80 30.63
N ARG A 2 -32.07 -56.28 30.08
CA ARG A 2 -31.47 -55.02 30.54
C ARG A 2 -31.76 -53.99 29.45
N VAL A 3 -32.47 -52.96 29.81
CA VAL A 3 -32.78 -51.82 28.95
C VAL A 3 -31.61 -50.81 29.08
N SER A 4 -30.87 -50.60 27.98
CA SER A 4 -29.87 -49.56 27.91
C SER A 4 -30.51 -48.21 27.61
N GLN A 5 -30.39 -47.25 28.49
CA GLN A 5 -30.74 -45.87 28.21
C GLN A 5 -29.63 -45.22 27.38
N ILE A 6 -29.97 -44.72 26.19
CA ILE A 6 -29.12 -43.89 25.34
C ILE A 6 -29.35 -42.45 25.77
N GLY A 7 -28.36 -41.89 26.45
CA GLY A 7 -28.37 -40.46 26.77
C GLY A 7 -28.08 -39.61 25.50
N ALA A 8 -29.00 -38.74 25.14
CA ALA A 8 -28.79 -37.74 24.10
C ALA A 8 -27.85 -36.65 24.62
N ALA A 9 -26.67 -36.58 24.06
CA ALA A 9 -25.76 -35.46 24.27
C ALA A 9 -26.22 -34.25 23.41
N THR A 10 -26.69 -33.22 24.07
CA THR A 10 -26.99 -31.92 23.42
C THR A 10 -25.67 -31.22 23.16
N LEU A 11 -25.20 -31.14 21.93
CA LEU A 11 -24.15 -30.24 21.52
C LEU A 11 -24.71 -28.81 21.60
N ALA A 12 -24.26 -28.06 22.61
CA ALA A 12 -24.43 -26.61 22.61
C ALA A 12 -23.46 -26.03 21.56
N ALA A 13 -24.00 -25.56 20.44
CA ALA A 13 -23.24 -24.74 19.52
C ALA A 13 -22.90 -23.43 20.22
N SER A 14 -21.64 -23.25 20.56
CA SER A 14 -21.13 -21.94 21.01
C SER A 14 -21.16 -20.99 19.80
N ILE A 15 -22.09 -20.05 19.81
CA ILE A 15 -22.05 -18.90 18.90
C ILE A 15 -20.81 -18.10 19.34
N PRO A 16 -19.80 -17.87 18.49
CA PRO A 16 -18.71 -17.00 18.85
C PRO A 16 -19.31 -15.62 19.14
N LEU A 17 -19.11 -15.10 20.35
CA LEU A 17 -19.35 -13.70 20.64
C LEU A 17 -18.43 -12.91 19.70
N ALA A 18 -19.03 -12.04 18.88
CA ALA A 18 -18.23 -11.04 18.16
C ALA A 18 -17.45 -10.24 19.21
N THR A 19 -16.14 -10.31 19.18
CA THR A 19 -15.28 -9.48 20.03
C THR A 19 -15.54 -8.03 19.68
N ALA A 20 -15.79 -7.20 20.72
CA ALA A 20 -15.94 -5.76 20.49
C ALA A 20 -14.61 -5.20 19.96
N LEU A 21 -14.68 -4.29 19.00
CA LEU A 21 -13.52 -3.58 18.48
C LEU A 21 -12.79 -2.80 19.58
N ALA A 22 -11.51 -2.57 19.37
CA ALA A 22 -10.71 -1.72 20.23
C ALA A 22 -11.35 -0.31 20.37
N PRO A 23 -11.26 0.35 21.53
CA PRO A 23 -11.83 1.67 21.75
C PRO A 23 -11.33 2.68 20.69
N GLY A 24 -12.25 3.39 20.06
CA GLY A 24 -11.97 4.37 19.00
C GLY A 24 -11.87 3.77 17.59
N LEU A 25 -11.74 2.45 17.44
CA LEU A 25 -11.76 1.80 16.15
C LEU A 25 -13.21 1.58 15.69
N GLU A 26 -13.55 2.04 14.50
CA GLU A 26 -14.89 1.92 13.94
C GLU A 26 -14.85 1.31 12.53
N ILE A 27 -15.86 0.52 12.15
CA ILE A 27 -16.03 0.05 10.78
C ILE A 27 -16.68 1.17 9.98
N ALA A 28 -15.92 1.78 9.09
CA ALA A 28 -16.42 2.81 8.18
C ALA A 28 -17.11 2.21 6.95
N LEU A 29 -16.54 1.13 6.38
CA LEU A 29 -17.07 0.45 5.20
C LEU A 29 -16.91 -1.06 5.35
N THR A 30 -17.88 -1.81 4.81
CA THR A 30 -17.77 -3.26 4.59
C THR A 30 -17.96 -3.52 3.10
N LEU A 31 -16.99 -4.19 2.49
CA LEU A 31 -16.90 -4.38 1.05
C LEU A 31 -16.94 -5.87 0.70
N ASP A 32 -17.44 -6.18 -0.49
CA ASP A 32 -17.52 -7.55 -1.00
C ASP A 32 -16.17 -8.04 -1.58
N ARG A 33 -15.20 -7.12 -1.76
CA ARG A 33 -13.90 -7.41 -2.36
C ARG A 33 -12.76 -6.91 -1.49
N ALA A 34 -11.65 -7.65 -1.51
CA ALA A 34 -10.42 -7.23 -0.86
C ALA A 34 -9.96 -5.88 -1.40
N THR A 35 -9.79 -4.92 -0.50
CA THR A 35 -9.42 -3.55 -0.82
C THR A 35 -8.12 -3.23 -0.10
N GLN A 36 -7.09 -2.83 -0.87
CA GLN A 36 -5.78 -2.49 -0.34
C GLN A 36 -5.70 -1.03 0.08
N GLY A 37 -6.40 -0.15 -0.62
CA GLY A 37 -6.23 1.28 -0.43
C GLY A 37 -7.51 2.08 -0.57
N ILE A 38 -7.49 3.24 0.08
CA ILE A 38 -8.49 4.28 -0.05
C ILE A 38 -7.79 5.62 -0.24
N SER A 39 -8.33 6.44 -1.13
CA SER A 39 -7.96 7.85 -1.27
C SER A 39 -9.23 8.68 -1.27
N ILE A 40 -9.22 9.83 -0.57
CA ILE A 40 -10.39 10.69 -0.43
C ILE A 40 -10.03 12.08 -0.95
N SER A 41 -10.76 12.55 -1.96
CA SER A 41 -10.55 13.89 -2.51
C SER A 41 -11.07 14.99 -1.58
N SER A 42 -10.65 16.22 -1.82
CA SER A 42 -11.08 17.38 -1.02
C SER A 42 -12.59 17.64 -1.10
N ASP A 43 -13.28 17.18 -2.14
CA ASP A 43 -14.75 17.21 -2.27
C ASP A 43 -15.44 15.95 -1.72
N GLY A 44 -14.70 15.03 -1.10
CA GLY A 44 -15.22 13.86 -0.39
C GLY A 44 -15.46 12.63 -1.26
N ARG A 45 -15.04 12.62 -2.53
CA ARG A 45 -15.08 11.41 -3.38
C ARG A 45 -14.12 10.38 -2.83
N LYS A 46 -14.50 9.10 -2.87
CA LYS A 46 -13.69 7.99 -2.37
C LYS A 46 -13.29 7.06 -3.50
N PHE A 47 -11.99 6.83 -3.62
CA PHE A 47 -11.40 5.94 -4.61
C PHE A 47 -10.77 4.75 -3.89
N LEU A 48 -11.03 3.55 -4.38
CA LEU A 48 -10.55 2.32 -3.78
C LEU A 48 -9.66 1.57 -4.79
N THR A 49 -8.57 1.01 -4.29
CA THR A 49 -7.77 0.02 -5.01
C THR A 49 -8.15 -1.37 -4.51
N GLN A 50 -8.62 -2.22 -5.41
CA GLN A 50 -9.07 -3.55 -5.09
C GLN A 50 -8.04 -4.56 -5.57
N ARG A 51 -7.60 -5.43 -4.64
CA ARG A 51 -6.62 -6.44 -4.97
C ARG A 51 -7.16 -7.38 -6.05
N TYR A 52 -6.30 -7.64 -6.99
CA TYR A 52 -6.50 -8.62 -8.00
C TYR A 52 -6.54 -10.03 -7.37
N SER A 53 -7.65 -10.72 -7.50
CA SER A 53 -7.79 -12.10 -7.03
C SER A 53 -8.21 -13.06 -8.13
N THR A 54 -8.72 -12.53 -9.23
CA THR A 54 -9.11 -13.29 -10.43
C THR A 54 -8.95 -12.40 -11.65
N THR A 55 -8.90 -13.02 -12.83
CA THR A 55 -8.67 -12.36 -14.11
C THR A 55 -9.69 -11.27 -14.49
N ASP A 56 -10.78 -11.12 -13.77
CA ASP A 56 -11.89 -10.24 -14.17
C ASP A 56 -12.30 -9.23 -13.07
N ALA A 57 -11.55 -9.14 -11.97
CA ALA A 57 -11.89 -8.21 -10.89
C ALA A 57 -11.52 -6.77 -11.25
N PRO A 58 -12.40 -5.78 -10.97
CA PRO A 58 -12.01 -4.37 -11.03
C PRO A 58 -10.84 -4.09 -10.09
N GLN A 59 -9.93 -3.25 -10.51
CA GLN A 59 -8.73 -2.91 -9.74
C GLN A 59 -8.82 -1.51 -9.12
N ALA A 60 -9.36 -0.53 -9.85
CA ALA A 60 -9.64 0.80 -9.34
C ALA A 60 -11.14 1.13 -9.50
N VAL A 61 -11.74 1.63 -8.42
CA VAL A 61 -13.16 1.99 -8.41
C VAL A 61 -13.39 3.29 -7.64
N GLU A 62 -14.44 4.01 -7.99
CA GLU A 62 -15.01 5.07 -7.18
C GLU A 62 -16.18 4.52 -6.38
N LEU A 63 -16.20 4.77 -5.07
CA LEU A 63 -17.31 4.46 -4.18
C LEU A 63 -18.30 5.63 -4.16
N LEU A 64 -19.50 5.40 -4.65
CA LEU A 64 -20.57 6.39 -4.68
C LEU A 64 -21.28 6.51 -3.32
N SER A 65 -21.96 7.62 -3.10
CA SER A 65 -22.67 7.90 -1.85
C SER A 65 -23.79 6.90 -1.51
N ASN A 66 -24.30 6.16 -2.51
CA ASN A 66 -25.29 5.09 -2.31
C ASN A 66 -24.65 3.74 -1.93
N GLY A 67 -23.33 3.68 -1.74
CA GLY A 67 -22.58 2.47 -1.39
C GLY A 67 -22.22 1.55 -2.56
N THR A 68 -22.58 1.92 -3.80
CA THR A 68 -22.16 1.17 -4.99
C THR A 68 -20.80 1.63 -5.50
N THR A 69 -20.07 0.76 -6.18
CA THR A 69 -18.80 1.10 -6.83
C THR A 69 -18.95 1.16 -8.34
N ILE A 70 -18.22 2.06 -8.97
CA ILE A 70 -18.08 2.14 -10.43
C ILE A 70 -16.59 2.03 -10.80
N LEU A 71 -16.29 1.42 -11.96
CA LEU A 71 -14.94 1.32 -12.49
C LEU A 71 -14.35 2.71 -12.74
N TYR A 72 -13.14 2.96 -12.26
CA TYR A 72 -12.50 4.26 -12.39
C TYR A 72 -11.08 4.12 -12.97
N PRO A 73 -10.66 5.00 -13.92
CA PRO A 73 -11.44 6.07 -14.54
C PRO A 73 -12.55 5.55 -15.45
N ASP A 74 -12.44 4.34 -16.00
CA ASP A 74 -13.44 3.70 -16.86
C ASP A 74 -13.22 2.19 -16.98
N ALA A 75 -14.11 1.51 -17.71
CA ALA A 75 -14.05 0.08 -17.92
C ALA A 75 -12.87 -0.34 -18.81
N THR A 76 -12.36 0.52 -19.67
CA THR A 76 -11.24 0.18 -20.57
C THR A 76 -9.96 0.01 -19.76
N TRP A 77 -9.68 0.93 -18.84
CA TRP A 77 -8.53 0.85 -17.97
C TRP A 77 -8.57 -0.37 -17.04
N ASN A 78 -9.75 -0.85 -16.65
CA ASN A 78 -9.98 -2.00 -15.78
C ASN A 78 -10.31 -3.31 -16.54
N SER A 79 -9.87 -3.45 -17.80
CA SER A 79 -10.28 -4.56 -18.66
C SER A 79 -9.17 -5.56 -19.02
N TRP A 80 -7.93 -5.32 -18.60
CA TRP A 80 -6.82 -6.23 -18.91
C TRP A 80 -6.93 -7.53 -18.11
N THR A 81 -6.62 -8.65 -18.77
CA THR A 81 -6.48 -9.98 -18.12
C THR A 81 -5.27 -10.69 -18.69
N SER A 82 -4.73 -11.66 -17.99
CA SER A 82 -3.54 -12.43 -18.40
C SER A 82 -3.67 -13.13 -19.76
N ASN A 83 -4.92 -13.41 -20.19
CA ASN A 83 -5.24 -14.01 -21.49
C ASN A 83 -5.71 -12.98 -22.53
N SER A 84 -5.68 -11.70 -22.18
CA SER A 84 -6.14 -10.62 -23.05
C SER A 84 -5.14 -10.33 -24.16
N THR A 85 -5.65 -9.88 -25.30
CA THR A 85 -4.85 -9.31 -26.39
C THR A 85 -4.75 -7.79 -26.30
N LEU A 86 -5.24 -7.20 -25.21
CA LEU A 86 -5.20 -5.76 -24.99
C LEU A 86 -3.75 -5.30 -24.75
N ASP A 87 -3.47 -4.11 -25.23
CA ASP A 87 -2.20 -3.46 -24.99
C ASP A 87 -2.06 -3.11 -23.50
N PRO A 88 -1.09 -3.70 -22.77
CA PRO A 88 -0.90 -3.43 -21.35
C PRO A 88 -0.55 -1.96 -21.04
N LYS A 89 -0.16 -1.18 -22.06
CA LYS A 89 0.07 0.27 -21.93
C LYS A 89 -1.23 1.07 -21.74
N LYS A 90 -2.37 0.51 -22.10
CA LYS A 90 -3.67 1.20 -22.15
C LYS A 90 -4.69 0.65 -21.15
N ALA A 91 -4.27 -0.24 -20.28
CA ALA A 91 -5.09 -0.82 -19.23
C ALA A 91 -4.24 -1.15 -18.02
N PHE A 92 -4.84 -1.23 -16.84
CA PHE A 92 -4.15 -1.65 -15.65
C PHE A 92 -3.91 -3.16 -15.69
N VAL A 93 -2.67 -3.55 -15.38
CA VAL A 93 -2.27 -4.96 -15.25
C VAL A 93 -2.29 -5.40 -13.80
N SER A 94 -1.70 -4.60 -12.91
CA SER A 94 -1.70 -4.83 -11.46
C SER A 94 -1.57 -3.49 -10.75
N ILE A 95 -2.64 -3.03 -10.12
CA ILE A 95 -2.57 -1.83 -9.30
C ILE A 95 -2.03 -2.25 -7.95
N ASP A 96 -0.87 -1.72 -7.58
CA ASP A 96 -0.25 -1.95 -6.28
C ASP A 96 -0.45 -0.74 -5.36
N GLY A 97 -0.37 0.51 -5.86
CA GLY A 97 -0.60 1.73 -5.10
C GLY A 97 -1.50 2.75 -5.79
N ALA A 98 -2.12 3.63 -5.02
CA ALA A 98 -2.80 4.80 -5.56
C ALA A 98 -2.94 5.91 -4.50
N ARG A 99 -2.85 7.17 -4.97
CA ARG A 99 -2.93 8.33 -4.07
C ARG A 99 -3.43 9.56 -4.80
N ILE A 100 -4.14 10.45 -4.11
CA ILE A 100 -4.42 11.78 -4.62
C ILE A 100 -3.17 12.63 -4.37
N GLY A 101 -2.62 13.19 -5.45
CA GLY A 101 -1.44 14.04 -5.38
C GLY A 101 -1.77 15.52 -5.14
N PRO A 102 -0.73 16.35 -4.85
CA PRO A 102 -0.90 17.77 -4.59
C PRO A 102 -1.42 18.58 -5.79
N ASP A 103 -1.43 17.97 -6.96
CA ASP A 103 -1.97 18.55 -8.21
C ASP A 103 -3.46 18.22 -8.44
N GLY A 104 -4.14 17.62 -7.45
CA GLY A 104 -5.55 17.26 -7.51
C GLY A 104 -5.86 16.09 -8.45
N ARG A 105 -4.85 15.31 -8.87
CA ARG A 105 -5.05 14.08 -9.63
C ARG A 105 -5.11 12.88 -8.72
N PHE A 106 -5.90 11.91 -9.13
CA PHE A 106 -5.78 10.56 -8.59
C PHE A 106 -4.69 9.82 -9.38
N TRP A 107 -3.58 9.57 -8.72
CA TRP A 107 -2.43 8.87 -9.27
C TRP A 107 -2.50 7.40 -8.92
N ILE A 108 -2.31 6.55 -9.93
CA ILE A 108 -2.39 5.09 -9.81
C ILE A 108 -1.05 4.50 -10.24
N VAL A 109 -0.47 3.70 -9.38
CA VAL A 109 0.73 2.91 -9.66
C VAL A 109 0.30 1.56 -10.20
N ASP A 110 0.65 1.28 -11.45
CA ASP A 110 0.52 -0.04 -12.03
C ASP A 110 1.89 -0.71 -11.98
N GLY A 111 2.10 -1.59 -11.03
CA GLY A 111 3.34 -2.37 -10.90
C GLY A 111 3.55 -3.32 -12.06
N GLY A 112 2.47 -3.62 -12.80
CA GLY A 112 2.53 -4.34 -14.07
C GLY A 112 2.88 -5.81 -13.97
N THR A 113 2.72 -6.43 -12.82
CA THR A 113 3.06 -7.84 -12.62
C THR A 113 1.83 -8.73 -12.67
N THR A 114 2.01 -9.96 -13.14
CA THR A 114 0.95 -10.96 -13.04
C THR A 114 0.78 -11.43 -11.60
N ASP A 115 -0.45 -11.76 -11.21
CA ASP A 115 -0.76 -12.15 -9.83
C ASP A 115 -0.15 -13.50 -9.41
N THR A 116 -0.01 -14.42 -10.37
CA THR A 116 0.36 -15.81 -10.07
C THR A 116 1.85 -16.02 -9.88
N ASP A 117 2.69 -15.36 -10.65
CA ASP A 117 4.14 -15.55 -10.66
C ASP A 117 4.91 -14.24 -10.48
N ARG A 118 4.21 -13.13 -10.26
CA ARG A 118 4.74 -11.76 -10.11
C ARG A 118 5.72 -11.39 -11.23
N LYS A 119 5.41 -11.85 -12.41
CA LYS A 119 6.23 -11.61 -13.58
C LYS A 119 5.82 -10.30 -14.23
N LEU A 120 6.79 -9.42 -14.43
CA LEU A 120 6.57 -8.14 -15.09
C LEU A 120 6.12 -8.37 -16.54
N VAL A 121 4.98 -7.80 -16.91
CA VAL A 121 4.46 -7.76 -18.27
C VAL A 121 5.13 -6.60 -18.99
N ASN A 122 5.75 -6.86 -20.13
CA ASN A 122 6.50 -5.84 -20.87
C ASN A 122 5.59 -4.65 -21.26
N GLY A 123 6.00 -3.44 -20.93
CA GLY A 123 5.26 -2.20 -21.22
C GLY A 123 4.10 -1.91 -20.26
N SER A 124 3.93 -2.66 -19.16
CA SER A 124 2.80 -2.48 -18.26
C SER A 124 3.08 -1.57 -17.07
N SER A 125 4.31 -1.57 -16.53
CA SER A 125 4.65 -0.76 -15.37
C SER A 125 4.55 0.73 -15.70
N LYS A 126 3.71 1.46 -14.96
CA LYS A 126 3.41 2.87 -15.24
C LYS A 126 2.82 3.61 -14.04
N LEU A 127 3.00 4.92 -14.02
CA LEU A 127 2.30 5.85 -13.16
C LEU A 127 1.24 6.59 -13.99
N VAL A 128 -0.02 6.48 -13.60
CA VAL A 128 -1.17 7.01 -14.34
C VAL A 128 -1.86 8.10 -13.53
N GLY A 129 -1.96 9.30 -14.08
CA GLY A 129 -2.67 10.43 -13.47
C GLY A 129 -4.05 10.62 -14.11
N VAL A 130 -5.08 10.58 -13.26
CA VAL A 130 -6.47 10.84 -13.63
C VAL A 130 -6.88 12.20 -13.08
N ASN A 131 -7.25 13.09 -13.96
CA ASN A 131 -7.75 14.41 -13.57
C ASN A 131 -9.16 14.27 -12.96
N LEU A 132 -9.33 14.67 -11.70
CA LEU A 132 -10.58 14.49 -10.96
C LEU A 132 -11.72 15.40 -11.41
N GLU A 133 -11.42 16.52 -12.10
CA GLU A 133 -12.45 17.41 -12.65
C GLU A 133 -13.08 16.82 -13.92
N THR A 134 -12.25 16.21 -14.78
CA THR A 134 -12.70 15.65 -16.07
C THR A 134 -12.96 14.15 -16.04
N ASN A 135 -12.47 13.45 -15.02
CA ASN A 135 -12.44 11.98 -14.88
C ASN A 135 -11.71 11.28 -16.05
N LEU A 136 -10.73 11.96 -16.64
CA LEU A 136 -9.96 11.43 -17.76
C LEU A 136 -8.50 11.21 -17.35
N VAL A 137 -7.90 10.15 -17.86
CA VAL A 137 -6.44 9.99 -17.81
C VAL A 137 -5.82 11.06 -18.70
N ASP A 138 -5.01 11.93 -18.11
CA ASP A 138 -4.31 13.00 -18.82
C ASP A 138 -2.77 12.93 -18.65
N LYS A 139 -2.28 12.02 -17.80
CA LYS A 139 -0.86 11.75 -17.59
C LYS A 139 -0.60 10.26 -17.58
N VAL A 140 0.42 9.81 -18.28
CA VAL A 140 0.94 8.43 -18.21
C VAL A 140 2.45 8.49 -18.32
N TYR A 141 3.13 7.97 -17.30
CA TYR A 141 4.58 7.79 -17.31
C TYR A 141 4.90 6.30 -17.29
N TYR A 142 5.53 5.81 -18.37
CA TYR A 142 5.95 4.41 -18.48
C TYR A 142 7.28 4.21 -17.73
N LEU A 143 7.34 3.15 -16.92
CA LEU A 143 8.45 2.88 -16.03
C LEU A 143 9.40 1.78 -16.53
N ASP A 144 9.22 1.31 -17.79
CA ASP A 144 10.00 0.19 -18.35
C ASP A 144 11.52 0.39 -18.23
N ASN A 145 12.01 1.63 -18.36
CA ASN A 145 13.43 1.95 -18.25
C ASN A 145 13.89 2.18 -16.80
N LEU A 146 12.96 2.16 -15.85
CA LEU A 146 13.19 2.40 -14.41
C LEU A 146 12.92 1.15 -13.58
N THR A 147 12.55 0.04 -14.24
CA THR A 147 12.32 -1.26 -13.63
C THR A 147 13.36 -2.27 -14.08
N ASP A 148 13.56 -3.30 -13.27
CA ASP A 148 14.48 -4.40 -13.53
C ASP A 148 13.77 -5.73 -13.30
N THR A 149 14.44 -6.84 -13.57
CA THR A 149 13.90 -8.18 -13.29
C THR A 149 13.56 -8.31 -11.81
N GLY A 150 12.29 -8.59 -11.53
CA GLY A 150 11.77 -8.71 -10.17
C GLY A 150 11.29 -7.39 -9.55
N SER A 151 11.40 -6.26 -10.26
CA SER A 151 10.76 -5.01 -9.84
C SER A 151 9.24 -5.16 -9.76
N VAL A 152 8.68 -4.65 -8.69
CA VAL A 152 7.27 -4.33 -8.52
C VAL A 152 7.22 -2.94 -7.94
N ILE A 153 6.81 -1.98 -8.75
CA ILE A 153 6.59 -0.62 -8.27
C ILE A 153 5.29 -0.64 -7.48
N ASP A 154 5.36 -0.24 -6.20
CA ASP A 154 4.29 -0.44 -5.26
C ASP A 154 3.56 0.85 -4.91
N ASP A 155 4.21 1.80 -4.26
CA ASP A 155 3.55 3.02 -3.78
C ASP A 155 4.19 4.29 -4.34
N VAL A 156 3.51 5.43 -4.20
CA VAL A 156 3.97 6.75 -4.67
C VAL A 156 3.75 7.84 -3.64
N ARG A 157 4.72 8.75 -3.52
CA ARG A 157 4.59 10.03 -2.81
C ARG A 157 5.11 11.17 -3.66
N PHE A 158 4.64 12.37 -3.36
CA PHE A 158 4.93 13.56 -4.14
C PHE A 158 5.65 14.64 -3.31
N ASN A 159 6.46 15.45 -3.98
CA ASN A 159 7.05 16.66 -3.42
C ASN A 159 7.25 17.70 -4.52
N GLY A 160 6.30 18.62 -4.67
CA GLY A 160 6.26 19.54 -5.80
C GLY A 160 6.12 18.78 -7.12
N ASN A 161 7.11 18.94 -8.00
CA ASN A 161 7.14 18.25 -9.31
C ASN A 161 7.76 16.85 -9.25
N TYR A 162 8.21 16.40 -8.10
CA TYR A 162 8.85 15.09 -7.97
C TYR A 162 7.87 14.03 -7.49
N ALA A 163 7.97 12.85 -8.08
CA ALA A 163 7.35 11.63 -7.58
C ALA A 163 8.43 10.65 -7.11
N TYR A 164 8.22 10.07 -5.95
CA TYR A 164 9.03 9.00 -5.39
C TYR A 164 8.20 7.73 -5.40
N LEU A 165 8.73 6.66 -6.00
CA LEU A 165 8.03 5.38 -6.08
C LEU A 165 8.90 4.30 -5.44
N SER A 166 8.26 3.49 -4.61
CA SER A 166 8.90 2.31 -4.02
C SER A 166 9.00 1.18 -5.03
N ASP A 167 10.13 0.45 -4.99
CA ASP A 167 10.32 -0.78 -5.75
C ASP A 167 10.66 -1.90 -4.79
N THR A 168 9.75 -2.86 -4.66
CA THR A 168 9.86 -3.98 -3.71
C THR A 168 11.04 -4.91 -3.98
N ALA A 169 11.71 -4.77 -5.13
CA ALA A 169 13.00 -5.41 -5.38
C ALA A 169 14.17 -4.75 -4.60
N GLY A 170 13.90 -3.73 -3.78
CA GLY A 170 14.89 -3.04 -2.96
C GLY A 170 15.54 -1.86 -3.66
N ALA A 171 14.73 -0.95 -4.20
CA ALA A 171 15.16 0.28 -4.83
C ALA A 171 14.13 1.41 -4.64
N LEU A 172 14.54 2.64 -4.94
CA LEU A 172 13.68 3.81 -5.04
C LEU A 172 13.73 4.32 -6.47
N VAL A 173 12.57 4.63 -7.05
CA VAL A 173 12.46 5.35 -8.33
C VAL A 173 12.10 6.80 -8.05
N ILE A 174 12.83 7.72 -8.66
CA ILE A 174 12.60 9.16 -8.58
C ILE A 174 12.24 9.65 -9.96
N MET A 175 11.19 10.47 -10.06
CA MET A 175 10.75 11.06 -11.32
C MET A 175 10.55 12.56 -11.21
N ASP A 176 10.87 13.30 -12.27
CA ASP A 176 10.40 14.66 -12.49
C ASP A 176 9.14 14.61 -13.36
N LEU A 177 8.00 15.00 -12.80
CA LEU A 177 6.72 15.00 -13.49
C LEU A 177 6.57 16.10 -14.54
N THR A 178 7.52 17.02 -14.64
CA THR A 178 7.50 18.10 -15.65
C THR A 178 7.91 17.59 -17.03
N ASP A 179 8.87 16.68 -17.10
CA ASP A 179 9.39 16.12 -18.34
C ASP A 179 9.35 14.59 -18.42
N GLY A 180 8.98 13.91 -17.30
CA GLY A 180 8.91 12.45 -17.23
C GLY A 180 10.27 11.77 -17.09
N SER A 181 11.36 12.53 -16.90
CA SER A 181 12.67 11.95 -16.61
C SER A 181 12.66 11.25 -15.25
N GLY A 182 13.45 10.19 -15.12
CA GLY A 182 13.53 9.43 -13.89
C GLY A 182 14.85 8.70 -13.73
N THR A 183 15.12 8.29 -12.51
CA THR A 183 16.27 7.45 -12.16
C THR A 183 15.91 6.46 -11.07
N ARG A 184 16.57 5.30 -11.07
CA ARG A 184 16.44 4.26 -10.05
C ARG A 184 17.67 4.26 -9.17
N VAL A 185 17.49 4.40 -7.86
CA VAL A 185 18.54 4.56 -6.85
C VAL A 185 18.37 3.60 -5.69
N LEU A 186 19.32 3.57 -4.76
CA LEU A 186 19.34 2.65 -3.60
C LEU A 186 19.30 1.17 -3.98
N VAL A 187 19.60 0.82 -5.22
CA VAL A 187 19.53 -0.55 -5.73
C VAL A 187 20.40 -1.47 -4.90
N GLY A 188 19.76 -2.42 -4.19
CA GLY A 188 20.47 -3.36 -3.33
C GLY A 188 21.13 -2.75 -2.10
N HIS A 189 20.87 -1.49 -1.78
CA HIS A 189 21.38 -0.88 -0.55
C HIS A 189 20.69 -1.48 0.67
N SER A 190 21.43 -1.65 1.76
CA SER A 190 20.94 -2.31 2.97
C SER A 190 19.69 -1.67 3.58
N SER A 191 19.49 -0.36 3.41
CA SER A 191 18.29 0.35 3.87
C SER A 191 17.04 0.07 3.02
N ALA A 192 17.21 -0.46 1.80
CA ALA A 192 16.13 -0.77 0.88
C ALA A 192 15.80 -2.29 0.80
N LEU A 193 16.65 -3.13 1.39
CA LEU A 193 16.46 -4.58 1.40
C LEU A 193 15.78 -5.06 2.67
N ALA A 194 14.90 -6.04 2.55
CA ALA A 194 14.32 -6.71 3.71
C ALA A 194 15.41 -7.48 4.48
N TRP A 195 15.47 -7.25 5.78
CA TRP A 195 16.41 -7.93 6.66
C TRP A 195 15.91 -9.28 7.14
N PHE A 196 14.59 -9.42 7.24
CA PHE A 196 13.89 -10.60 7.66
C PHE A 196 12.65 -10.82 6.82
N PRO A 197 12.14 -12.06 6.72
CA PRO A 197 10.82 -12.31 6.17
C PRO A 197 9.72 -11.57 6.94
N MET A 198 8.63 -11.27 6.26
CA MET A 198 7.44 -10.72 6.91
C MET A 198 6.85 -11.71 7.90
N ALA A 199 6.24 -11.17 8.94
CA ALA A 199 5.60 -11.95 10.00
C ALA A 199 4.09 -11.63 10.07
N TYR A 200 3.31 -12.65 10.45
CA TYR A 200 1.88 -12.56 10.70
C TYR A 200 1.53 -13.40 11.93
N ASN A 201 0.94 -12.79 12.94
CA ASN A 201 0.44 -13.48 14.15
C ASN A 201 1.42 -14.52 14.73
N GLY A 202 2.68 -14.12 14.91
CA GLY A 202 3.75 -14.92 15.50
C GLY A 202 4.44 -15.90 14.55
N SER A 203 4.10 -15.91 13.26
CA SER A 203 4.68 -16.82 12.26
C SER A 203 5.22 -16.07 11.05
N MET A 204 6.23 -16.64 10.38
CA MET A 204 6.71 -16.09 9.11
C MET A 204 5.67 -16.31 8.02
N VAL A 205 5.49 -15.30 7.16
CA VAL A 205 4.59 -15.38 6.01
C VAL A 205 5.22 -16.24 4.91
N PRO A 206 4.50 -17.25 4.37
CA PRO A 206 4.98 -18.04 3.23
C PRO A 206 5.19 -17.16 1.99
N GLY A 207 6.22 -17.46 1.22
CA GLY A 207 6.47 -16.82 -0.07
C GLY A 207 5.46 -17.23 -1.15
N TYR A 208 5.38 -16.44 -2.19
CA TYR A 208 4.56 -16.76 -3.36
C TYR A 208 5.03 -18.06 -4.03
N GLY A 209 4.06 -18.87 -4.52
CA GLY A 209 4.36 -20.15 -5.15
C GLY A 209 4.53 -21.34 -4.21
N GLY A 210 4.40 -21.12 -2.89
CA GLY A 210 4.46 -22.20 -1.88
C GLY A 210 5.89 -22.74 -1.62
N GLY A 211 5.99 -23.87 -0.95
CA GLY A 211 7.25 -24.47 -0.58
C GLY A 211 7.82 -23.94 0.74
N SER A 212 9.15 -23.99 0.90
CA SER A 212 9.86 -23.53 2.12
C SER A 212 10.30 -22.06 2.06
N SER A 213 9.97 -21.34 0.98
CA SER A 213 10.28 -19.91 0.86
C SER A 213 9.40 -19.07 1.79
N THR A 214 9.95 -17.97 2.26
CA THR A 214 9.23 -16.96 3.06
C THR A 214 9.13 -15.65 2.29
N LEU A 215 8.10 -14.85 2.58
CA LEU A 215 7.87 -13.56 1.94
C LEU A 215 8.86 -12.52 2.49
N SER A 216 9.70 -12.01 1.61
CA SER A 216 10.59 -10.87 1.90
C SER A 216 10.35 -9.81 0.84
N VAL A 217 10.02 -8.60 1.27
CA VAL A 217 9.66 -7.46 0.41
C VAL A 217 10.62 -6.33 0.73
N GLY A 218 11.32 -5.84 -0.28
CA GLY A 218 12.26 -4.74 -0.15
C GLY A 218 11.56 -3.40 0.09
N LEU A 219 12.11 -2.31 -0.42
CA LEU A 219 11.58 -0.97 -0.21
C LEU A 219 10.12 -0.89 -0.67
N ASP A 220 9.24 -0.55 0.25
CA ASP A 220 7.79 -0.60 0.08
C ASP A 220 7.14 0.68 0.64
N GLN A 221 7.22 0.94 1.94
CA GLN A 221 6.65 2.12 2.55
C GLN A 221 7.52 3.35 2.30
N ILE A 222 6.88 4.42 1.89
CA ILE A 222 7.50 5.74 1.66
C ILE A 222 6.59 6.85 2.17
N GLU A 223 7.16 7.88 2.81
CA GLU A 223 6.45 9.09 3.23
C GLU A 223 7.31 10.33 3.01
N VAL A 224 6.69 11.47 2.75
CA VAL A 224 7.38 12.76 2.65
C VAL A 224 7.00 13.61 3.86
N SER A 225 7.98 14.21 4.53
CA SER A 225 7.70 15.12 5.65
C SER A 225 6.84 16.30 5.20
N PRO A 226 5.93 16.85 6.06
CA PRO A 226 5.02 17.93 5.67
C PRO A 226 5.70 19.19 5.17
N ASP A 227 6.97 19.41 5.55
CA ASP A 227 7.81 20.50 5.07
C ASP A 227 8.59 20.18 3.77
N GLY A 228 8.46 18.95 3.26
CA GLY A 228 9.13 18.48 2.05
C GLY A 228 10.61 18.20 2.20
N VAL A 229 11.19 18.27 3.41
CA VAL A 229 12.63 18.19 3.64
C VAL A 229 13.16 16.76 3.66
N TYR A 230 12.36 15.80 4.14
CA TYR A 230 12.74 14.40 4.27
C TYR A 230 11.83 13.47 3.49
N LEU A 231 12.43 12.48 2.84
CA LEU A 231 11.80 11.26 2.40
C LEU A 231 12.09 10.19 3.46
N TYR A 232 11.04 9.64 4.07
CA TYR A 232 11.10 8.46 4.91
C TYR A 232 10.82 7.23 4.07
N TYR A 233 11.50 6.14 4.34
CA TYR A 233 11.28 4.89 3.59
C TYR A 233 11.75 3.68 4.38
N GLN A 234 11.19 2.52 4.06
CA GLN A 234 11.62 1.25 4.62
C GLN A 234 11.24 0.05 3.75
N PRO A 235 11.91 -1.09 3.90
CA PRO A 235 11.39 -2.38 3.44
C PRO A 235 10.23 -2.83 4.33
N CYS A 236 9.43 -3.79 3.87
CA CYS A 236 8.35 -4.33 4.70
C CYS A 236 8.81 -4.88 6.06
N ASN A 237 10.07 -5.28 6.18
CA ASN A 237 10.65 -5.68 7.46
C ASN A 237 12.12 -5.27 7.54
N GLY A 238 12.46 -4.27 8.36
CA GLY A 238 13.84 -3.82 8.44
C GLY A 238 14.14 -2.55 9.22
N GLY A 239 13.16 -1.77 9.57
CA GLY A 239 13.32 -0.45 10.17
C GLY A 239 13.27 0.70 9.16
N MET A 240 12.85 1.86 9.64
CA MET A 240 12.66 3.06 8.82
C MET A 240 13.92 3.90 8.75
N TYR A 241 14.22 4.38 7.55
CA TYR A 241 15.28 5.34 7.25
C TYR A 241 14.67 6.63 6.74
N ARG A 242 15.48 7.69 6.73
CA ARG A 242 15.17 8.95 6.05
C ARG A 242 16.36 9.45 5.23
N ILE A 243 16.06 10.17 4.17
CA ILE A 243 17.05 10.92 3.37
C ILE A 243 16.47 12.30 3.10
N LYS A 244 17.31 13.33 3.10
CA LYS A 244 16.87 14.67 2.67
C LYS A 244 16.49 14.64 1.18
N THR A 245 15.34 15.20 0.87
CA THR A 245 14.81 15.26 -0.49
C THR A 245 15.73 16.03 -1.46
N GLU A 246 16.53 16.96 -0.96
CA GLU A 246 17.55 17.66 -1.79
C GLU A 246 18.56 16.69 -2.42
N TYR A 247 19.00 15.65 -1.68
CA TYR A 247 19.89 14.61 -2.22
C TYR A 247 19.15 13.65 -3.15
N VAL A 248 17.93 13.30 -2.78
CA VAL A 248 17.08 12.44 -3.61
C VAL A 248 16.83 13.09 -4.97
N ASN A 249 16.38 14.35 -4.98
CA ASN A 249 16.10 15.09 -6.22
C ASN A 249 17.39 15.39 -7.02
N GLY A 250 18.49 15.68 -6.32
CA GLY A 250 19.79 15.89 -6.95
C GLY A 250 20.32 14.67 -7.71
N ALA A 251 19.92 13.46 -7.31
CA ALA A 251 20.32 12.22 -7.97
C ALA A 251 19.76 12.10 -9.41
N LEU A 252 18.68 12.80 -9.76
CA LEU A 252 18.16 12.82 -11.13
C LEU A 252 19.14 13.36 -12.16
N THR A 253 19.96 14.34 -11.77
CA THR A 253 20.90 15.02 -12.69
C THR A 253 22.36 14.76 -12.36
N ASN A 254 22.65 14.07 -11.26
CA ASN A 254 24.01 13.78 -10.80
C ASN A 254 24.18 12.27 -10.57
N SER A 255 24.77 11.57 -11.54
CA SER A 255 24.99 10.13 -11.49
C SER A 255 25.86 9.68 -10.32
N SER A 256 26.89 10.48 -9.95
CA SER A 256 27.74 10.15 -8.79
C SER A 256 26.97 10.24 -7.47
N LEU A 257 26.03 11.18 -7.37
CA LEU A 257 25.12 11.25 -6.22
C LEU A 257 24.13 10.08 -6.23
N ALA A 258 23.58 9.73 -7.40
CA ALA A 258 22.68 8.59 -7.55
C ALA A 258 23.35 7.27 -7.08
N GLU A 259 24.58 7.02 -7.51
CA GLU A 259 25.38 5.84 -7.10
C GLU A 259 25.71 5.82 -5.60
N SER A 260 25.88 6.99 -4.97
CA SER A 260 26.27 7.14 -3.57
C SER A 260 25.13 7.56 -2.63
N LEU A 261 23.88 7.58 -3.11
CA LEU A 261 22.72 8.09 -2.34
C LEU A 261 22.55 7.38 -1.00
N GLY A 262 22.84 6.09 -0.93
CA GLY A 262 22.80 5.31 0.30
C GLY A 262 23.68 5.84 1.44
N ASN A 263 24.75 6.60 1.14
CA ASN A 263 25.59 7.22 2.16
C ASN A 263 24.87 8.36 2.93
N TYR A 264 23.74 8.83 2.43
CA TYR A 264 22.90 9.86 3.04
C TYR A 264 21.68 9.27 3.76
N ALA A 265 21.55 7.93 3.77
CA ALA A 265 20.49 7.23 4.48
C ALA A 265 20.74 7.28 6.00
N GLU A 266 19.86 7.92 6.73
CA GLU A 266 19.91 8.02 8.17
C GLU A 266 18.90 7.04 8.79
N PRO A 267 19.27 6.12 9.72
CA PRO A 267 18.30 5.38 10.50
C PRO A 267 17.39 6.35 11.26
N PHE A 268 16.08 6.11 11.21
CA PHE A 268 15.10 7.03 11.79
C PHE A 268 14.29 6.41 12.91
N ALA A 269 13.65 5.27 12.67
CA ALA A 269 12.80 4.62 13.67
C ALA A 269 12.89 3.09 13.60
N LEU A 270 12.68 2.45 14.74
CA LEU A 270 12.42 1.01 14.78
C LEU A 270 10.95 0.76 14.44
N THR A 271 10.73 -0.11 13.48
CA THR A 271 9.39 -0.39 12.92
C THR A 271 9.13 -1.89 12.87
N PRO A 272 7.83 -2.30 12.92
CA PRO A 272 7.44 -3.70 12.80
C PRO A 272 7.52 -4.21 11.35
N SER A 273 7.12 -5.47 11.16
CA SER A 273 6.74 -6.01 9.85
C SER A 273 5.46 -5.32 9.38
N THR A 274 5.47 -4.68 8.22
CA THR A 274 4.40 -3.76 7.83
C THR A 274 3.86 -4.04 6.43
N GLY A 275 2.58 -3.74 6.22
CA GLY A 275 1.91 -3.78 4.92
C GLY A 275 1.68 -2.40 4.32
N GLY A 276 1.70 -1.31 5.12
CA GLY A 276 1.45 0.03 4.59
C GLY A 276 1.70 1.16 5.59
N SER A 277 1.76 2.38 5.09
CA SER A 277 1.97 3.60 5.89
C SER A 277 1.14 4.79 5.40
N THR A 278 1.08 5.83 6.23
CA THR A 278 0.65 7.19 5.87
C THR A 278 1.23 8.19 6.86
N ILE A 279 1.22 9.49 6.52
CA ILE A 279 1.72 10.58 7.35
C ILE A 279 0.65 11.65 7.54
N ASP A 280 0.58 12.26 8.74
CA ASP A 280 -0.30 13.38 9.02
C ASP A 280 0.39 14.75 8.85
N GLY A 281 -0.38 15.83 9.01
CA GLY A 281 0.09 17.21 8.87
C GLY A 281 1.08 17.67 9.95
N ASP A 282 1.13 16.99 11.09
CA ASP A 282 2.10 17.24 12.17
C ASP A 282 3.37 16.39 12.00
N GLY A 283 3.44 15.55 10.95
CA GLY A 283 4.58 14.69 10.62
C GLY A 283 4.62 13.38 11.41
N ASN A 284 3.52 12.97 12.05
CA ASN A 284 3.45 11.64 12.60
C ASN A 284 3.20 10.61 11.50
N ILE A 285 4.00 9.56 11.46
CA ILE A 285 3.85 8.46 10.51
C ILE A 285 3.06 7.34 11.19
N TYR A 286 2.04 6.86 10.52
CA TYR A 286 1.25 5.70 10.93
C TYR A 286 1.67 4.51 10.07
N ILE A 287 1.94 3.37 10.71
CA ILE A 287 2.44 2.17 10.05
C ILE A 287 1.72 0.95 10.60
N SER A 288 1.32 0.06 9.72
CA SER A 288 0.69 -1.19 10.15
C SER A 288 1.71 -2.19 10.70
N ASP A 289 1.26 -3.04 11.60
CA ASP A 289 2.00 -4.20 12.10
C ASP A 289 1.25 -5.47 11.69
N THR A 290 1.76 -6.16 10.69
CA THR A 290 1.15 -7.40 10.19
C THR A 290 1.28 -8.55 11.18
N ASN A 291 2.22 -8.47 12.11
CA ASN A 291 2.46 -9.49 13.12
C ASN A 291 1.59 -9.33 14.37
N LEU A 292 1.48 -8.10 14.88
CA LEU A 292 0.69 -7.81 16.09
C LEU A 292 -0.75 -7.37 15.77
N LEU A 293 -1.11 -7.22 14.49
CA LEU A 293 -2.41 -6.71 14.04
C LEU A 293 -2.71 -5.34 14.68
N ALA A 294 -1.77 -4.42 14.52
CA ALA A 294 -1.79 -3.12 15.17
C ALA A 294 -1.44 -2.00 14.19
N ILE A 295 -1.76 -0.77 14.57
CA ILE A 295 -1.23 0.44 13.96
C ILE A 295 -0.29 1.10 14.94
N TRP A 296 0.91 1.43 14.49
CA TRP A 296 1.90 2.20 15.23
C TRP A 296 1.86 3.66 14.81
N LYS A 297 2.17 4.54 15.74
CA LYS A 297 2.45 5.95 15.51
C LYS A 297 3.93 6.21 15.77
N ILE A 298 4.59 6.86 14.81
CA ILE A 298 5.98 7.28 14.89
C ILE A 298 5.98 8.82 14.86
N THR A 299 6.49 9.45 15.91
CA THR A 299 6.54 10.91 15.99
C THR A 299 7.70 11.49 15.16
N PRO A 300 7.71 12.80 14.84
CA PRO A 300 8.79 13.43 14.05
C PRO A 300 10.20 13.27 14.60
N ASP A 301 10.36 12.97 15.88
CA ASP A 301 11.63 12.66 16.54
C ASP A 301 12.00 11.17 16.51
N GLY A 302 11.16 10.31 15.86
CA GLY A 302 11.42 8.88 15.67
C GLY A 302 10.97 7.98 16.82
N TYR A 303 10.19 8.51 17.80
CA TYR A 303 9.64 7.68 18.86
C TYR A 303 8.43 6.89 18.35
N SER A 304 8.48 5.56 18.50
CA SER A 304 7.46 4.61 18.04
C SER A 304 6.62 4.09 19.19
N SER A 305 5.30 4.03 19.02
CA SER A 305 4.36 3.43 19.98
C SER A 305 3.15 2.86 19.28
N ILE A 306 2.50 1.84 19.88
CA ILE A 306 1.24 1.31 19.36
C ILE A 306 0.14 2.35 19.58
N LEU A 307 -0.57 2.71 18.51
CA LEU A 307 -1.74 3.59 18.52
C LEU A 307 -3.00 2.80 18.85
N VAL A 308 -3.23 1.72 18.12
CA VAL A 308 -4.38 0.82 18.30
C VAL A 308 -3.99 -0.59 17.89
N GLN A 309 -4.53 -1.58 18.59
CA GLN A 309 -4.35 -3.00 18.28
C GLN A 309 -5.71 -3.70 18.30
N ASP A 310 -6.01 -4.47 17.25
CA ASP A 310 -7.24 -5.24 17.13
C ASP A 310 -7.06 -6.39 16.14
N ASP A 311 -7.59 -7.57 16.44
CA ASP A 311 -7.50 -8.75 15.58
C ASP A 311 -8.16 -8.55 14.19
N ALA A 312 -8.99 -7.52 14.03
CA ALA A 312 -9.62 -7.15 12.78
C ALA A 312 -8.68 -6.36 11.83
N LEU A 313 -7.57 -5.79 12.33
CA LEU A 313 -6.60 -5.03 11.54
C LEU A 313 -5.63 -5.93 10.77
N VAL A 314 -6.20 -6.88 10.02
CA VAL A 314 -5.42 -7.85 9.26
C VAL A 314 -4.87 -7.22 7.99
N TRP A 315 -3.55 -7.03 7.97
CA TRP A 315 -2.82 -6.51 6.81
C TRP A 315 -3.39 -5.17 6.33
N THR A 316 -3.40 -4.19 7.22
CA THR A 316 -3.76 -2.81 6.85
C THR A 316 -2.70 -2.27 5.90
N ASP A 317 -3.16 -1.75 4.75
CA ASP A 317 -2.31 -1.30 3.66
C ASP A 317 -2.56 0.19 3.37
N LEU A 318 -2.43 0.70 2.19
CA LEU A 318 -2.55 2.08 1.71
C LEU A 318 -3.53 2.95 2.52
N MET A 319 -3.06 3.39 3.68
CA MET A 319 -3.83 4.19 4.64
C MET A 319 -4.01 5.63 4.15
N TRP A 320 -5.02 6.32 4.69
CA TRP A 320 -5.33 7.72 4.36
C TRP A 320 -5.68 8.50 5.61
N VAL A 321 -5.26 9.77 5.67
CA VAL A 321 -5.70 10.73 6.68
C VAL A 321 -6.67 11.71 6.03
N ASP A 322 -7.89 11.86 6.56
CA ASP A 322 -8.87 12.79 6.02
C ASP A 322 -8.88 14.16 6.74
N ALA A 323 -9.62 15.10 6.17
CA ALA A 323 -9.73 16.46 6.73
C ALA A 323 -10.44 16.51 8.09
N ASP A 324 -11.24 15.49 8.42
CA ASP A 324 -11.94 15.36 9.70
C ASP A 324 -11.07 14.68 10.78
N LYS A 325 -9.77 14.48 10.47
CA LYS A 325 -8.78 13.84 11.36
C LYS A 325 -9.09 12.37 11.67
N ASN A 326 -9.60 11.66 10.70
CA ASN A 326 -9.72 10.22 10.76
C ASN A 326 -8.58 9.57 9.99
N LEU A 327 -7.95 8.61 10.62
CA LEU A 327 -7.05 7.66 9.96
C LEU A 327 -7.89 6.53 9.38
N TRP A 328 -7.91 6.42 8.07
CA TRP A 328 -8.61 5.36 7.33
C TRP A 328 -7.68 4.17 7.17
N LEU A 329 -8.17 3.00 7.54
CA LEU A 329 -7.41 1.76 7.69
C LEU A 329 -8.02 0.65 6.82
N PRO A 330 -7.64 0.54 5.54
CA PRO A 330 -8.07 -0.58 4.69
C PRO A 330 -7.42 -1.87 5.17
N ALA A 331 -8.19 -2.72 5.85
CA ALA A 331 -7.73 -4.04 6.24
C ALA A 331 -7.95 -5.01 5.08
N SER A 332 -6.91 -5.23 4.27
CA SER A 332 -6.99 -6.04 3.05
C SER A 332 -7.24 -7.53 3.31
N GLN A 333 -7.22 -7.96 4.59
CA GLN A 333 -7.46 -9.33 5.05
C GLN A 333 -6.51 -10.37 4.46
N MET A 334 -5.32 -9.95 4.03
CA MET A 334 -4.31 -10.87 3.52
C MET A 334 -3.75 -11.72 4.65
N ARG A 335 -3.97 -13.01 4.57
CA ARG A 335 -3.53 -14.01 5.55
C ARG A 335 -2.66 -15.06 4.88
N PRO A 336 -1.69 -15.63 5.62
CA PRO A 336 -0.95 -16.78 5.12
C PRO A 336 -1.89 -17.92 4.73
N GLY A 337 -1.69 -18.46 3.54
CA GLY A 337 -2.44 -19.60 2.99
C GLY A 337 -1.51 -20.63 2.38
N ALA A 338 -2.06 -21.71 1.82
CA ALA A 338 -1.28 -22.82 1.29
C ALA A 338 -0.34 -22.42 0.14
N ASN A 339 -0.67 -21.37 -0.62
CA ASN A 339 0.06 -20.92 -1.81
C ASN A 339 0.50 -19.44 -1.71
N GLY A 340 0.70 -18.92 -0.52
CA GLY A 340 1.04 -17.51 -0.28
C GLY A 340 -0.02 -16.79 0.53
N LEU A 341 -0.29 -15.53 0.20
CA LEU A 341 -1.31 -14.73 0.88
C LEU A 341 -2.68 -14.95 0.24
N MET A 342 -3.69 -15.12 1.09
CA MET A 342 -5.10 -15.22 0.71
C MET A 342 -5.89 -14.11 1.40
N ALA A 343 -6.89 -13.57 0.74
CA ALA A 343 -7.79 -12.58 1.33
C ALA A 343 -9.17 -13.19 1.53
N ASP A 344 -9.59 -13.27 2.80
CA ASP A 344 -10.91 -13.79 3.20
C ASP A 344 -11.74 -12.64 3.82
N GLY A 345 -13.00 -12.49 3.35
CA GLY A 345 -13.92 -11.48 3.89
C GLY A 345 -14.39 -11.75 5.34
N PRO A 346 -15.10 -10.79 5.97
CA PRO A 346 -15.49 -9.51 5.38
C PRO A 346 -14.32 -8.54 5.20
N HIS A 347 -14.33 -7.76 4.11
CA HIS A 347 -13.29 -6.78 3.81
C HIS A 347 -13.72 -5.43 4.36
N ASN A 348 -13.16 -5.05 5.50
CA ASN A 348 -13.52 -3.82 6.18
C ASN A 348 -12.46 -2.74 5.95
N ILE A 349 -12.93 -1.51 5.80
CA ILE A 349 -12.12 -0.32 6.01
C ILE A 349 -12.56 0.27 7.35
N PHE A 350 -11.60 0.44 8.24
CA PHE A 350 -11.85 1.03 9.55
C PHE A 350 -11.45 2.50 9.54
N THR A 351 -11.94 3.23 10.55
CA THR A 351 -11.46 4.57 10.91
C THR A 351 -11.01 4.60 12.36
N TYR A 352 -10.01 5.44 12.62
CA TYR A 352 -9.53 5.72 13.96
C TYR A 352 -9.26 7.24 14.11
N PRO A 353 -9.78 7.92 15.15
CA PRO A 353 -9.57 9.36 15.32
C PRO A 353 -8.12 9.66 15.71
N ILE A 354 -7.54 10.69 15.10
CA ILE A 354 -6.19 11.18 15.37
C ILE A 354 -6.20 12.68 15.64
N ASP A 355 -5.07 13.26 16.09
CA ASP A 355 -5.02 14.65 16.50
C ASP A 355 -4.81 15.64 15.33
N ALA A 356 -4.17 15.19 14.24
CA ALA A 356 -3.80 16.03 13.10
C ALA A 356 -4.59 15.66 11.84
N GLY A 357 -4.77 16.62 10.94
CA GLY A 357 -5.32 16.41 9.61
C GLY A 357 -4.27 15.90 8.61
N PRO A 358 -4.60 15.87 7.30
CA PRO A 358 -3.71 15.35 6.26
C PRO A 358 -2.44 16.20 6.10
N SER A 359 -1.38 15.59 5.60
CA SER A 359 -0.16 16.30 5.23
C SER A 359 -0.42 17.22 4.03
N PRO A 360 -0.05 18.51 4.10
CA PRO A 360 -0.32 19.45 3.01
C PRO A 360 0.49 19.20 1.75
N ILE A 361 1.52 18.37 1.84
CA ILE A 361 2.40 18.06 0.70
C ILE A 361 1.91 16.85 -0.11
N ASP A 362 1.12 16.00 0.49
CA ASP A 362 0.72 14.72 -0.07
C ASP A 362 -0.79 14.68 -0.41
N HIS A 363 -1.56 15.61 0.13
CA HIS A 363 -2.98 15.74 -0.10
C HIS A 363 -3.31 17.14 -0.61
N ALA A 364 -4.05 17.23 -1.70
CA ALA A 364 -4.57 18.49 -2.22
C ALA A 364 -5.84 18.94 -1.47
#